data_2464000ceb455d3608894605eda31c4b
#
_entry.id   2464000ceb455d3608894605eda31c4b
#
_cell.length_a   1.000
_cell.length_b   1.000
_cell.length_c   1.000
_cell.angle_alpha   90.00
_cell.angle_beta   90.00
_cell.angle_gamma   90.00
#
_symmetry.space_group_name_H-M   'P 1'
#
loop_
_entity.id
_entity.type
_entity.pdbx_description
1 polymer ?
#
loop_
_entity_poly.entity_id
_entity_poly.type
_entity_poly.pdbx_seq_one_letter_code
_entity_poly.pdbx_strand_id
1 'polypeptide(L)'
;METDIQELKLNLRQSNIKYVKVAITDIDGVLRGKYMHVDKFLKSIESGYGFCDVIFGWDSSDDLYEFKISDEQNLFTGWHTGYPDQTVRIILDSQRTIPFERNTPFFLSELKDGEVCPRNALKKTLELLKELGFKGKSALEYEFFLFKETPHSVREKDFQNLASFTPGMFGYSMLRNSVHSELFQEILEMCESMDLPLEGLHTETGPGVLEAAIAADETLKSADKAVLFKTFMKVLAQRKN
;
A
#
# COMPACT_ATOMS: atom_id res chain seq x y z
N MET A 1 -8.68 20.37 -12.84
CA MET A 1 -7.41 19.67 -13.09
C MET A 1 -6.21 20.61 -13.13
N GLU A 2 -6.11 21.54 -14.07
CA GLU A 2 -4.94 22.46 -14.14
C GLU A 2 -4.84 23.41 -12.93
N THR A 3 -5.96 23.90 -12.43
CA THR A 3 -6.05 24.73 -11.22
C THR A 3 -5.58 23.95 -9.98
N ASP A 4 -5.98 22.71 -9.85
CA ASP A 4 -5.61 21.84 -8.70
C ASP A 4 -4.12 21.53 -8.67
N ILE A 5 -3.50 21.35 -9.85
CA ILE A 5 -2.04 21.12 -9.96
C ILE A 5 -1.26 22.37 -9.53
N GLN A 6 -1.70 23.55 -9.90
CA GLN A 6 -1.05 24.80 -9.52
C GLN A 6 -1.18 25.06 -8.02
N GLU A 7 -2.33 24.75 -7.45
CA GLU A 7 -2.56 24.86 -6.01
C GLU A 7 -1.68 23.85 -5.24
N LEU A 8 -1.61 22.59 -5.67
CA LEU A 8 -0.71 21.60 -5.08
C LEU A 8 0.76 22.05 -5.14
N LYS A 9 1.19 22.57 -6.30
CA LYS A 9 2.56 23.09 -6.47
C LYS A 9 2.85 24.23 -5.49
N LEU A 10 1.88 25.13 -5.30
CA LEU A 10 2.00 26.26 -4.37
C LEU A 10 2.06 25.77 -2.92
N ASN A 11 1.15 24.88 -2.52
CA ASN A 11 1.07 24.35 -1.17
C ASN A 11 2.35 23.60 -0.77
N LEU A 12 2.88 22.74 -1.63
CA LEU A 12 4.14 22.03 -1.36
C LEU A 12 5.33 22.96 -1.20
N ARG A 13 5.39 24.04 -1.98
CA ARG A 13 6.47 25.05 -1.86
C ARG A 13 6.35 25.89 -0.60
N GLN A 14 5.13 26.31 -0.24
CA GLN A 14 4.88 27.13 0.94
C GLN A 14 5.06 26.36 2.24
N SER A 15 4.77 25.06 2.25
CA SER A 15 4.88 24.21 3.44
C SER A 15 6.31 23.82 3.83
N ASN A 16 7.33 24.37 3.15
CA ASN A 16 8.75 24.04 3.39
C ASN A 16 9.07 22.53 3.31
N ILE A 17 8.26 21.78 2.54
CA ILE A 17 8.43 20.34 2.31
C ILE A 17 9.58 20.15 1.32
N LYS A 18 10.59 19.40 1.73
CA LYS A 18 11.75 19.09 0.89
C LYS A 18 11.61 17.77 0.12
N TYR A 19 10.88 16.83 0.68
CA TYR A 19 10.69 15.50 0.14
C TYR A 19 9.24 15.06 0.24
N VAL A 20 8.81 14.30 -0.76
CA VAL A 20 7.56 13.55 -0.78
C VAL A 20 7.88 12.06 -0.91
N LYS A 21 6.99 11.19 -0.50
CA LYS A 21 7.06 9.76 -0.82
C LYS A 21 6.19 9.47 -2.04
N VAL A 22 6.71 8.65 -2.94
CA VAL A 22 5.97 8.09 -4.06
C VAL A 22 6.12 6.58 -4.06
N ALA A 23 5.05 5.85 -4.33
CA ALA A 23 5.09 4.40 -4.37
C ALA A 23 4.18 3.83 -5.46
N ILE A 24 4.58 2.71 -6.02
CA ILE A 24 3.82 1.89 -6.96
C ILE A 24 3.56 0.52 -6.32
N THR A 25 2.44 -0.09 -6.63
CA THR A 25 2.08 -1.42 -6.16
C THR A 25 2.66 -2.48 -7.09
N ASP A 26 3.41 -3.43 -6.54
CA ASP A 26 3.86 -4.62 -7.27
C ASP A 26 2.74 -5.68 -7.38
N ILE A 27 3.05 -6.82 -8.00
CA ILE A 27 2.06 -7.89 -8.25
C ILE A 27 1.55 -8.59 -6.98
N ASP A 28 2.30 -8.50 -5.87
CA ASP A 28 1.92 -9.06 -4.56
C ASP A 28 1.22 -8.04 -3.66
N GLY A 29 0.92 -6.84 -4.19
CA GLY A 29 0.31 -5.77 -3.42
C GLY A 29 1.26 -5.15 -2.39
N VAL A 30 2.57 -5.21 -2.62
CA VAL A 30 3.58 -4.50 -1.83
C VAL A 30 3.79 -3.12 -2.42
N LEU A 31 3.82 -2.09 -1.58
CA LEU A 31 4.16 -0.75 -2.01
C LEU A 31 5.68 -0.61 -2.13
N ARG A 32 6.14 -0.42 -3.37
CA ARG A 32 7.54 -0.17 -3.72
C ARG A 32 7.71 1.31 -3.99
N GLY A 33 8.61 1.98 -3.27
CA GLY A 33 8.66 3.43 -3.36
C GLY A 33 9.98 4.05 -2.93
N LYS A 34 10.00 5.37 -3.00
CA LYS A 34 11.17 6.17 -2.63
C LYS A 34 10.79 7.56 -2.14
N TYR A 35 11.67 8.17 -1.37
CA TYR A 35 11.64 9.62 -1.18
C TYR A 35 12.06 10.31 -2.46
N MET A 36 11.33 11.35 -2.84
CA MET A 36 11.63 12.17 -4.00
C MET A 36 11.72 13.64 -3.57
N HIS A 37 12.79 14.33 -4.00
CA HIS A 37 12.91 15.76 -3.74
C HIS A 37 11.74 16.51 -4.41
N VAL A 38 11.19 17.50 -3.73
CA VAL A 38 9.97 18.20 -4.18
C VAL A 38 10.13 18.79 -5.57
N ASP A 39 11.28 19.34 -5.92
CA ASP A 39 11.49 19.91 -7.26
C ASP A 39 11.44 18.83 -8.37
N LYS A 40 11.97 17.63 -8.10
CA LYS A 40 11.86 16.50 -9.03
C LYS A 40 10.41 16.03 -9.12
N PHE A 41 9.72 15.92 -7.98
CA PHE A 41 8.30 15.56 -7.93
C PHE A 41 7.46 16.52 -8.80
N LEU A 42 7.61 17.82 -8.60
CA LEU A 42 6.87 18.84 -9.35
C LEU A 42 7.09 18.78 -10.86
N LYS A 43 8.32 18.46 -11.30
CA LYS A 43 8.64 18.21 -12.72
C LYS A 43 8.01 16.91 -13.21
N SER A 44 7.96 15.88 -12.36
CA SER A 44 7.46 14.55 -12.71
C SER A 44 5.93 14.47 -12.75
N ILE A 45 5.20 15.47 -12.28
CA ILE A 45 3.72 15.51 -12.37
C ILE A 45 3.25 15.37 -13.83
N GLU A 46 3.92 16.03 -14.76
CA GLU A 46 3.54 16.04 -16.17
C GLU A 46 4.27 14.95 -16.97
N SER A 47 5.57 14.79 -16.75
CA SER A 47 6.41 13.86 -17.52
C SER A 47 6.42 12.42 -17.01
N GLY A 48 6.01 12.19 -15.75
CA GLY A 48 6.31 10.97 -15.05
C GLY A 48 7.77 10.91 -14.57
N TYR A 49 8.16 9.76 -14.04
CA TYR A 49 9.53 9.48 -13.58
C TYR A 49 9.91 8.02 -13.84
N GLY A 50 11.21 7.73 -13.89
CA GLY A 50 11.71 6.37 -14.06
C GLY A 50 11.64 5.56 -12.77
N PHE A 51 11.19 4.31 -12.90
CA PHE A 51 11.21 3.30 -11.83
C PHE A 51 11.61 1.96 -12.41
N CYS A 52 12.60 1.31 -11.80
CA CYS A 52 13.10 0.03 -12.26
C CYS A 52 11.96 -1.02 -12.29
N ASP A 53 11.83 -1.72 -13.41
CA ASP A 53 10.75 -2.69 -13.59
C ASP A 53 10.97 -4.02 -12.85
N VAL A 54 12.14 -4.20 -12.23
CA VAL A 54 12.44 -5.37 -11.40
C VAL A 54 11.37 -5.67 -10.35
N ILE A 55 10.68 -4.63 -9.87
CA ILE A 55 9.57 -4.77 -8.89
C ILE A 55 8.41 -5.65 -9.38
N PHE A 56 8.33 -5.92 -10.66
CA PHE A 56 7.36 -6.85 -11.26
C PHE A 56 7.98 -8.22 -11.59
N GLY A 57 9.25 -8.42 -11.25
CA GLY A 57 10.00 -9.65 -11.49
C GLY A 57 10.44 -10.37 -10.21
N TRP A 58 10.00 -9.92 -9.04
CA TRP A 58 10.29 -10.57 -7.76
C TRP A 58 9.02 -10.68 -6.89
N ASP A 59 9.12 -11.53 -5.88
CA ASP A 59 8.03 -11.75 -4.92
C ASP A 59 8.06 -10.74 -3.74
N SER A 60 7.23 -10.98 -2.72
CA SER A 60 7.16 -10.17 -1.51
C SER A 60 8.41 -10.24 -0.61
N SER A 61 9.33 -11.16 -0.88
CA SER A 61 10.62 -11.34 -0.18
C SER A 61 11.80 -10.81 -0.99
N ASP A 62 11.53 -10.23 -2.16
CA ASP A 62 12.50 -9.77 -3.15
C ASP A 62 13.30 -10.91 -3.83
N ASP A 63 12.75 -12.13 -3.79
CA ASP A 63 13.28 -13.23 -4.55
C ASP A 63 12.82 -13.12 -6.01
N LEU A 64 13.79 -13.13 -6.94
CA LEU A 64 13.49 -13.06 -8.37
C LEU A 64 12.75 -14.31 -8.83
N TYR A 65 11.71 -14.13 -9.65
CA TYR A 65 11.05 -15.26 -10.29
C TYR A 65 12.01 -15.96 -11.21
N GLU A 66 12.35 -17.22 -10.89
CA GLU A 66 13.15 -18.09 -11.74
C GLU A 66 12.25 -18.89 -12.66
N PHE A 67 12.45 -18.72 -13.97
CA PHE A 67 11.74 -19.48 -14.98
C PHE A 67 12.72 -20.37 -15.74
N LYS A 68 12.24 -21.49 -16.26
CA LYS A 68 13.02 -22.29 -17.21
C LYS A 68 13.31 -21.45 -18.45
N ILE A 69 14.49 -21.60 -19.02
CA ILE A 69 14.99 -20.83 -20.18
C ILE A 69 13.97 -20.75 -21.34
N SER A 70 13.09 -21.75 -21.48
CA SER A 70 12.03 -21.77 -22.48
C SER A 70 10.91 -20.75 -22.24
N ASP A 71 10.76 -20.24 -21.02
CA ASP A 71 9.63 -19.40 -20.60
C ASP A 71 10.04 -17.93 -20.41
N GLU A 72 11.34 -17.61 -20.42
CA GLU A 72 11.87 -16.26 -20.20
C GLU A 72 11.31 -15.22 -21.18
N GLN A 73 10.99 -15.63 -22.40
CA GLN A 73 10.47 -14.72 -23.45
C GLN A 73 9.08 -14.14 -23.13
N ASN A 74 8.37 -14.75 -22.18
CA ASN A 74 7.03 -14.32 -21.76
C ASN A 74 7.02 -13.46 -20.50
N LEU A 75 8.18 -13.21 -19.90
CA LEU A 75 8.29 -12.39 -18.71
C LEU A 75 8.40 -10.92 -19.07
N PHE A 76 7.68 -10.10 -18.30
CA PHE A 76 7.73 -8.65 -18.44
C PHE A 76 9.13 -8.11 -18.14
N THR A 77 9.79 -8.64 -17.12
CA THR A 77 11.11 -8.23 -16.65
C THR A 77 11.94 -9.42 -16.16
N GLY A 78 13.25 -9.33 -16.29
CA GLY A 78 14.21 -10.35 -15.90
C GLY A 78 15.62 -10.01 -16.39
N TRP A 79 16.57 -10.91 -16.20
CA TRP A 79 17.93 -10.76 -16.70
C TRP A 79 18.01 -10.51 -18.21
N HIS A 80 17.06 -11.04 -18.98
CA HIS A 80 16.97 -10.87 -20.43
C HIS A 80 16.61 -9.44 -20.86
N THR A 81 15.93 -8.67 -20.01
CA THR A 81 15.56 -7.26 -20.27
C THR A 81 16.61 -6.28 -19.73
N GLY A 82 17.46 -6.71 -18.80
CA GLY A 82 18.39 -5.84 -18.10
C GLY A 82 17.74 -4.88 -17.12
N TYR A 83 16.48 -5.13 -16.70
CA TYR A 83 15.74 -4.37 -15.71
C TYR A 83 15.68 -2.85 -15.98
N PRO A 84 15.17 -2.41 -17.12
CA PRO A 84 15.12 -0.99 -17.46
C PRO A 84 14.18 -0.21 -16.56
N ASP A 85 14.37 1.09 -16.48
CA ASP A 85 13.39 1.99 -15.90
C ASP A 85 12.17 2.09 -16.81
N GLN A 86 10.98 1.82 -16.25
CA GLN A 86 9.70 2.11 -16.88
C GLN A 86 9.21 3.50 -16.47
N THR A 87 8.44 4.14 -17.35
CA THR A 87 7.81 5.42 -17.02
C THR A 87 6.63 5.21 -16.07
N VAL A 88 6.65 5.91 -14.95
CA VAL A 88 5.63 5.86 -13.90
C VAL A 88 4.94 7.21 -13.79
N ARG A 89 3.61 7.23 -13.71
CA ARG A 89 2.79 8.42 -13.47
C ARG A 89 2.42 8.54 -12.00
N ILE A 90 2.45 9.76 -11.49
CA ILE A 90 1.96 10.08 -10.15
C ILE A 90 0.45 10.24 -10.18
N ILE A 91 -0.25 9.63 -9.23
CA ILE A 91 -1.70 9.72 -9.06
C ILE A 91 -1.97 10.82 -8.03
N LEU A 92 -2.28 12.03 -8.49
CA LEU A 92 -2.43 13.20 -7.61
C LEU A 92 -3.57 13.04 -6.62
N ASP A 93 -4.69 12.45 -7.04
CA ASP A 93 -5.87 12.21 -6.19
C ASP A 93 -5.61 11.17 -5.07
N SER A 94 -4.46 10.50 -5.11
CA SER A 94 -4.03 9.57 -4.06
C SER A 94 -3.27 10.23 -2.93
N GLN A 95 -3.14 11.55 -2.92
CA GLN A 95 -2.40 12.27 -1.90
C GLN A 95 -2.86 11.87 -0.50
N ARG A 96 -1.89 11.54 0.35
CA ARG A 96 -2.07 11.27 1.77
C ARG A 96 -0.96 11.96 2.54
N THR A 97 -1.17 12.09 3.85
CA THR A 97 -0.14 12.56 4.77
C THR A 97 0.18 11.44 5.75
N ILE A 98 1.45 11.10 5.88
CA ILE A 98 1.87 10.04 6.81
C ILE A 98 2.04 10.64 8.20
N PRO A 99 1.13 10.34 9.17
CA PRO A 99 1.04 11.08 10.43
C PRO A 99 2.28 10.90 11.32
N PHE A 100 2.90 9.72 11.31
CA PHE A 100 4.08 9.41 12.12
C PHE A 100 5.42 9.68 11.40
N GLU A 101 5.40 10.33 10.25
CA GLU A 101 6.60 10.72 9.48
C GLU A 101 6.65 12.23 9.25
N ARG A 102 6.44 13.03 10.30
CA ARG A 102 6.44 14.51 10.22
C ARG A 102 5.48 15.05 9.17
N ASN A 103 4.35 14.39 9.00
CA ASN A 103 3.35 14.74 7.99
C ASN A 103 3.91 14.75 6.56
N THR A 104 4.79 13.80 6.24
CA THR A 104 5.36 13.66 4.88
C THR A 104 4.24 13.38 3.88
N PRO A 105 4.11 14.15 2.80
CA PRO A 105 3.17 13.85 1.74
C PRO A 105 3.54 12.55 1.02
N PHE A 106 2.52 11.76 0.74
CA PHE A 106 2.62 10.48 0.06
C PHE A 106 1.69 10.43 -1.15
N PHE A 107 2.15 9.85 -2.25
CA PHE A 107 1.38 9.67 -3.46
C PHE A 107 1.57 8.25 -4.00
N LEU A 108 0.48 7.64 -4.42
CA LEU A 108 0.53 6.45 -5.25
C LEU A 108 0.96 6.80 -6.66
N SER A 109 1.48 5.80 -7.34
CA SER A 109 1.90 5.89 -8.74
C SER A 109 1.48 4.61 -9.48
N GLU A 110 1.44 4.69 -10.81
CA GLU A 110 1.15 3.55 -11.68
C GLU A 110 2.07 3.57 -12.89
N LEU A 111 2.32 2.44 -13.53
CA LEU A 111 2.98 2.44 -14.83
C LEU A 111 2.17 3.29 -15.81
N LYS A 112 2.88 4.10 -16.60
CA LYS A 112 2.24 4.89 -17.66
C LYS A 112 1.54 3.96 -18.65
N ASP A 113 2.22 2.89 -19.02
CA ASP A 113 1.76 1.86 -19.95
C ASP A 113 2.13 0.48 -19.39
N GLY A 114 1.41 -0.57 -19.76
CA GLY A 114 1.70 -1.94 -19.37
C GLY A 114 0.63 -2.59 -18.48
N GLU A 115 0.32 -3.83 -18.83
CA GLU A 115 -0.72 -4.64 -18.17
C GLU A 115 -0.22 -5.34 -16.89
N VAL A 116 1.10 -5.40 -16.67
CA VAL A 116 1.70 -6.02 -15.48
C VAL A 116 1.40 -5.22 -14.21
N CYS A 117 1.13 -3.93 -14.33
CA CYS A 117 0.76 -3.10 -13.19
C CYS A 117 -0.66 -3.47 -12.70
N PRO A 118 -0.83 -3.96 -11.47
CA PRO A 118 -2.13 -4.40 -10.95
C PRO A 118 -3.21 -3.30 -11.02
N ARG A 119 -2.82 -2.05 -10.78
CA ARG A 119 -3.72 -0.92 -10.86
C ARG A 119 -4.21 -0.68 -12.29
N ASN A 120 -3.34 -0.83 -13.31
CA ASN A 120 -3.73 -0.72 -14.71
C ASN A 120 -4.64 -1.88 -15.13
N ALA A 121 -4.39 -3.10 -14.66
CA ALA A 121 -5.26 -4.25 -14.90
C ALA A 121 -6.67 -4.03 -14.33
N LEU A 122 -6.77 -3.48 -13.11
CA LEU A 122 -8.05 -3.13 -12.51
C LEU A 122 -8.76 -2.02 -13.30
N LYS A 123 -8.06 -0.98 -13.73
CA LYS A 123 -8.63 0.09 -14.57
C LYS A 123 -9.21 -0.45 -15.86
N LYS A 124 -8.48 -1.33 -16.55
CA LYS A 124 -8.96 -1.99 -17.76
C LYS A 124 -10.25 -2.80 -17.51
N THR A 125 -10.29 -3.53 -16.40
CA THR A 125 -11.49 -4.28 -15.99
C THR A 125 -12.67 -3.35 -15.69
N LEU A 126 -12.44 -2.22 -15.04
CA LEU A 126 -13.48 -1.24 -14.75
C LEU A 126 -13.97 -0.50 -16.00
N GLU A 127 -13.13 -0.30 -17.01
CA GLU A 127 -13.54 0.21 -18.31
C GLU A 127 -14.51 -0.76 -19.02
N LEU A 128 -14.18 -2.06 -19.05
CA LEU A 128 -15.09 -3.10 -19.57
C LEU A 128 -16.41 -3.15 -18.79
N LEU A 129 -16.36 -3.04 -17.48
CA LEU A 129 -17.57 -2.99 -16.65
C LEU A 129 -18.45 -1.78 -17.00
N LYS A 130 -17.84 -0.63 -17.24
CA LYS A 130 -18.52 0.60 -17.64
C LYS A 130 -19.17 0.47 -19.03
N GLU A 131 -18.52 -0.20 -19.98
CA GLU A 131 -19.10 -0.48 -21.31
C GLU A 131 -20.36 -1.34 -21.21
N LEU A 132 -20.44 -2.22 -20.21
CA LEU A 132 -21.63 -3.01 -19.88
C LEU A 132 -22.71 -2.23 -19.11
N GLY A 133 -22.49 -0.94 -18.84
CA GLY A 133 -23.44 -0.07 -18.14
C GLY A 133 -23.39 -0.16 -16.61
N PHE A 134 -22.36 -0.78 -16.04
CA PHE A 134 -22.21 -0.93 -14.57
C PHE A 134 -21.14 -0.02 -14.00
N LYS A 135 -21.26 0.25 -12.69
CA LYS A 135 -20.23 0.89 -11.87
C LYS A 135 -19.89 -0.05 -10.71
N GLY A 136 -18.60 -0.30 -10.52
CA GLY A 136 -18.11 -1.12 -9.41
C GLY A 136 -18.00 -0.34 -8.11
N LYS A 137 -18.52 -0.89 -7.02
CA LYS A 137 -18.21 -0.52 -5.64
C LYS A 137 -17.71 -1.74 -4.91
N SER A 138 -16.71 -1.58 -4.06
CA SER A 138 -16.18 -2.66 -3.23
C SER A 138 -15.76 -2.14 -1.86
N ALA A 139 -15.76 -3.04 -0.90
CA ALA A 139 -15.13 -2.90 0.40
C ALA A 139 -14.10 -4.00 0.55
N LEU A 140 -13.12 -3.82 1.43
CA LEU A 140 -12.17 -4.86 1.77
C LEU A 140 -12.13 -5.01 3.29
N GLU A 141 -12.16 -6.26 3.72
CA GLU A 141 -11.93 -6.66 5.09
C GLU A 141 -10.55 -7.31 5.18
N TYR A 142 -9.75 -6.84 6.13
CA TYR A 142 -8.43 -7.41 6.40
C TYR A 142 -8.47 -8.15 7.72
N GLU A 143 -8.29 -9.45 7.67
CA GLU A 143 -7.92 -10.26 8.83
C GLU A 143 -6.39 -10.38 8.88
N PHE A 144 -5.80 -10.05 10.02
CA PHE A 144 -4.35 -10.08 10.18
C PHE A 144 -3.93 -10.49 11.58
N PHE A 145 -2.84 -11.25 11.63
CA PHE A 145 -2.22 -11.67 12.88
C PHE A 145 -1.24 -10.62 13.39
N LEU A 146 -1.31 -10.33 14.68
CA LEU A 146 -0.29 -9.58 15.39
C LEU A 146 0.52 -10.50 16.30
N PHE A 147 1.83 -10.28 16.30
CA PHE A 147 2.78 -11.02 17.11
C PHE A 147 3.60 -10.06 17.98
N LYS A 148 3.96 -10.51 19.19
CA LYS A 148 4.94 -9.84 20.08
C LYS A 148 6.35 -10.21 19.62
N GLU A 149 6.67 -9.83 18.40
CA GLU A 149 7.90 -10.17 17.72
C GLU A 149 8.47 -8.96 16.97
N THR A 150 9.77 -8.94 16.81
CA THR A 150 10.44 -8.00 15.90
C THR A 150 10.75 -8.68 14.55
N PRO A 151 11.05 -7.93 13.48
CA PRO A 151 11.55 -8.53 12.23
C PRO A 151 12.79 -9.40 12.41
N HIS A 152 13.62 -9.13 13.43
CA HIS A 152 14.77 -9.96 13.81
C HIS A 152 14.34 -11.26 14.46
N SER A 153 13.54 -11.18 15.54
CA SER A 153 13.15 -12.39 16.28
C SER A 153 12.33 -13.36 15.43
N VAL A 154 11.51 -12.84 14.49
CA VAL A 154 10.79 -13.69 13.52
C VAL A 154 11.75 -14.49 12.65
N ARG A 155 12.81 -13.86 12.13
CA ARG A 155 13.83 -14.54 11.31
C ARG A 155 14.68 -15.51 12.12
N GLU A 156 15.08 -15.16 13.34
CA GLU A 156 15.80 -16.05 14.25
C GLU A 156 15.01 -17.31 14.59
N LYS A 157 13.69 -17.21 14.63
CA LYS A 157 12.77 -18.32 14.86
C LYS A 157 12.35 -19.06 13.58
N ASP A 158 12.90 -18.67 12.44
CA ASP A 158 12.53 -19.24 11.13
C ASP A 158 11.00 -19.23 10.92
N PHE A 159 10.35 -18.12 11.30
CA PHE A 159 8.90 -17.92 11.22
C PHE A 159 8.06 -18.96 12.01
N GLN A 160 8.68 -19.64 13.01
CA GLN A 160 8.01 -20.66 13.81
C GLN A 160 7.89 -20.22 15.26
N ASN A 161 6.90 -20.79 15.99
CA ASN A 161 6.70 -20.56 17.42
C ASN A 161 6.63 -19.07 17.80
N LEU A 162 5.97 -18.26 16.97
CA LEU A 162 5.81 -16.85 17.20
C LEU A 162 4.86 -16.59 18.36
N ALA A 163 5.21 -15.63 19.23
CA ALA A 163 4.36 -15.24 20.34
C ALA A 163 3.21 -14.35 19.84
N SER A 164 1.98 -14.86 19.86
CA SER A 164 0.80 -14.09 19.45
C SER A 164 0.57 -12.87 20.34
N PHE A 165 -0.02 -11.82 19.78
CA PHE A 165 -0.36 -10.58 20.50
C PHE A 165 -1.29 -10.87 21.68
N THR A 166 -2.31 -11.70 21.49
CA THR A 166 -3.19 -12.20 22.54
C THR A 166 -3.27 -13.72 22.49
N PRO A 167 -3.32 -14.41 23.67
CA PRO A 167 -3.40 -15.87 23.70
C PRO A 167 -4.82 -16.37 23.37
N GLY A 168 -4.91 -17.52 22.71
CA GLY A 168 -6.17 -18.20 22.44
C GLY A 168 -7.10 -17.41 21.49
N MET A 169 -8.21 -18.03 21.15
CA MET A 169 -9.20 -17.47 20.23
C MET A 169 -10.32 -16.77 21.02
N PHE A 170 -10.56 -15.50 20.71
CA PHE A 170 -11.66 -14.71 21.27
C PHE A 170 -12.13 -13.66 20.26
N GLY A 171 -12.93 -14.05 19.32
CA GLY A 171 -13.57 -13.13 18.38
C GLY A 171 -14.52 -12.16 19.10
N TYR A 172 -14.59 -10.93 18.60
CA TYR A 172 -15.48 -9.86 19.10
C TYR A 172 -15.35 -9.55 20.59
N SER A 173 -14.18 -9.78 21.18
CA SER A 173 -13.97 -9.65 22.62
C SER A 173 -13.85 -8.20 23.09
N MET A 174 -14.91 -7.66 23.66
CA MET A 174 -14.88 -6.33 24.30
C MET A 174 -13.83 -6.21 25.40
N LEU A 175 -13.60 -7.29 26.16
CA LEU A 175 -12.56 -7.31 27.19
C LEU A 175 -11.17 -7.06 26.56
N ARG A 176 -10.82 -7.76 25.47
CA ARG A 176 -9.52 -7.61 24.80
C ARG A 176 -9.39 -6.27 24.12
N ASN A 177 -10.46 -5.80 23.45
CA ASN A 177 -10.48 -4.49 22.84
C ASN A 177 -10.20 -3.40 23.89
N SER A 178 -10.85 -3.51 25.08
CA SER A 178 -10.66 -2.53 26.15
C SER A 178 -9.30 -2.62 26.81
N VAL A 179 -8.76 -3.82 27.01
CA VAL A 179 -7.38 -3.99 27.55
C VAL A 179 -6.33 -3.43 26.61
N HIS A 180 -6.54 -3.53 25.30
CA HIS A 180 -5.61 -3.05 24.28
C HIS A 180 -6.13 -1.78 23.56
N SER A 181 -6.99 -1.00 24.22
CA SER A 181 -7.65 0.17 23.64
C SER A 181 -6.70 1.19 23.02
N GLU A 182 -5.51 1.37 23.58
CA GLU A 182 -4.49 2.25 23.03
C GLU A 182 -4.09 1.87 21.60
N LEU A 183 -3.82 0.58 21.35
CA LEU A 183 -3.51 0.10 19.99
C LEU A 183 -4.69 0.28 19.04
N PHE A 184 -5.92 -0.04 19.50
CA PHE A 184 -7.12 0.14 18.68
C PHE A 184 -7.32 1.61 18.30
N GLN A 185 -7.17 2.53 19.24
CA GLN A 185 -7.28 3.98 18.98
C GLN A 185 -6.22 4.44 17.99
N GLU A 186 -4.96 4.03 18.14
CA GLU A 186 -3.90 4.41 17.21
C GLU A 186 -4.13 3.88 15.79
N ILE A 187 -4.69 2.67 15.63
CA ILE A 187 -5.09 2.14 14.32
C ILE A 187 -6.17 3.04 13.70
N LEU A 188 -7.21 3.37 14.46
CA LEU A 188 -8.31 4.22 14.02
C LEU A 188 -7.81 5.63 13.65
N GLU A 189 -7.00 6.26 14.49
CA GLU A 189 -6.41 7.58 14.25
C GLU A 189 -5.50 7.61 13.02
N MET A 190 -4.66 6.59 12.85
CA MET A 190 -3.85 6.42 11.64
C MET A 190 -4.72 6.35 10.39
N CYS A 191 -5.74 5.51 10.42
CA CYS A 191 -6.66 5.33 9.30
C CYS A 191 -7.43 6.62 8.98
N GLU A 192 -7.93 7.32 9.97
CA GLU A 192 -8.60 8.61 9.79
C GLU A 192 -7.66 9.66 9.18
N SER A 193 -6.44 9.78 9.74
CA SER A 193 -5.43 10.74 9.26
C SER A 193 -5.00 10.50 7.82
N MET A 194 -5.11 9.26 7.34
CA MET A 194 -4.72 8.84 5.99
C MET A 194 -5.92 8.70 5.04
N ASP A 195 -7.12 9.13 5.43
CA ASP A 195 -8.35 8.96 4.65
C ASP A 195 -8.59 7.48 4.26
N LEU A 196 -8.48 6.61 5.25
CA LEU A 196 -8.75 5.18 5.18
C LEU A 196 -9.89 4.83 6.14
N PRO A 197 -11.12 5.33 5.93
CA PRO A 197 -12.20 5.18 6.91
C PRO A 197 -12.49 3.71 7.16
N LEU A 198 -12.47 3.31 8.43
CA LEU A 198 -12.87 1.98 8.89
C LEU A 198 -14.33 2.00 9.35
N GLU A 199 -15.12 1.01 8.93
CA GLU A 199 -16.47 0.76 9.44
C GLU A 199 -16.45 -0.13 10.67
N GLY A 200 -15.40 -0.97 10.83
CA GLY A 200 -15.22 -1.86 11.96
C GLY A 200 -13.77 -2.19 12.23
N LEU A 201 -13.47 -2.43 13.50
CA LEU A 201 -12.19 -2.97 13.97
C LEU A 201 -12.44 -3.81 15.22
N HIS A 202 -12.12 -5.09 15.17
CA HIS A 202 -12.36 -6.02 16.27
C HIS A 202 -11.34 -7.15 16.32
N THR A 203 -11.37 -7.92 17.41
CA THR A 203 -10.65 -9.20 17.48
C THR A 203 -11.43 -10.26 16.71
N GLU A 204 -10.72 -11.14 16.00
CA GLU A 204 -11.31 -12.18 15.17
C GLU A 204 -10.78 -13.57 15.53
N THR A 205 -11.09 -14.56 14.69
CA THR A 205 -10.87 -16.00 14.93
C THR A 205 -9.40 -16.37 14.87
N GLY A 206 -8.77 -16.50 16.02
CA GLY A 206 -7.37 -16.91 16.16
C GLY A 206 -6.59 -16.13 17.22
N PRO A 207 -5.44 -16.65 17.67
CA PRO A 207 -4.62 -15.96 18.63
C PRO A 207 -3.95 -14.73 18.03
N GLY A 208 -4.32 -13.54 18.55
CA GLY A 208 -3.76 -12.26 18.09
C GLY A 208 -4.32 -11.76 16.77
N VAL A 209 -5.46 -12.29 16.31
CA VAL A 209 -6.10 -11.83 15.07
C VAL A 209 -6.96 -10.60 15.33
N LEU A 210 -6.80 -9.63 14.46
CA LEU A 210 -7.70 -8.48 14.33
C LEU A 210 -8.30 -8.47 12.93
N GLU A 211 -9.51 -7.95 12.83
CA GLU A 211 -10.16 -7.66 11.56
C GLU A 211 -10.46 -6.17 11.44
N ALA A 212 -10.19 -5.62 10.27
CA ALA A 212 -10.48 -4.24 9.93
C ALA A 212 -11.30 -4.17 8.64
N ALA A 213 -12.52 -3.66 8.74
CA ALA A 213 -13.42 -3.44 7.62
C ALA A 213 -13.23 -2.02 7.07
N ILE A 214 -12.70 -1.88 5.85
CA ILE A 214 -12.53 -0.60 5.17
C ILE A 214 -13.84 -0.21 4.49
N ALA A 215 -14.30 1.01 4.71
CA ALA A 215 -15.53 1.53 4.13
C ALA A 215 -15.57 1.40 2.60
N ALA A 216 -16.75 1.01 2.09
CA ALA A 216 -16.96 0.82 0.66
C ALA A 216 -16.75 2.12 -0.15
N ASP A 217 -16.08 2.00 -1.29
CA ASP A 217 -15.84 3.10 -2.22
C ASP A 217 -15.91 2.61 -3.67
N GLU A 218 -15.71 3.50 -4.64
CA GLU A 218 -15.44 3.11 -6.02
C GLU A 218 -14.27 2.11 -6.04
N THR A 219 -14.40 1.02 -6.80
CA THR A 219 -13.51 -0.14 -6.70
C THR A 219 -12.01 0.21 -6.82
N LEU A 220 -11.65 1.17 -7.68
CA LEU A 220 -10.24 1.58 -7.81
C LEU A 220 -9.74 2.29 -6.55
N LYS A 221 -10.55 3.17 -5.96
CA LYS A 221 -10.22 3.85 -4.71
C LYS A 221 -10.17 2.87 -3.53
N SER A 222 -11.08 1.90 -3.52
CA SER A 222 -11.08 0.83 -2.52
C SER A 222 -9.78 0.01 -2.58
N ALA A 223 -9.32 -0.36 -3.79
CA ALA A 223 -8.03 -1.04 -3.96
C ALA A 223 -6.84 -0.16 -3.52
N ASP A 224 -6.84 1.14 -3.83
CA ASP A 224 -5.82 2.09 -3.38
C ASP A 224 -5.79 2.18 -1.83
N LYS A 225 -6.95 2.26 -1.17
CA LYS A 225 -7.06 2.24 0.30
C LYS A 225 -6.53 0.94 0.90
N ALA A 226 -6.83 -0.19 0.26
CA ALA A 226 -6.42 -1.50 0.73
C ALA A 226 -4.89 -1.67 0.79
N VAL A 227 -4.17 -1.29 -0.26
CA VAL A 227 -2.69 -1.39 -0.27
C VAL A 227 -2.05 -0.42 0.73
N LEU A 228 -2.65 0.75 0.95
CA LEU A 228 -2.22 1.70 1.97
C LEU A 228 -2.43 1.12 3.37
N PHE A 229 -3.60 0.61 3.68
CA PHE A 229 -3.90 -0.03 4.96
C PHE A 229 -2.92 -1.17 5.24
N LYS A 230 -2.77 -2.13 4.31
CA LYS A 230 -1.84 -3.26 4.43
C LYS A 230 -0.42 -2.81 4.78
N THR A 231 0.07 -1.76 4.13
CA THR A 231 1.42 -1.25 4.36
C THR A 231 1.54 -0.51 5.69
N PHE A 232 0.65 0.45 5.93
CA PHE A 232 0.79 1.32 7.09
C PHE A 232 0.39 0.66 8.41
N MET A 233 -0.49 -0.36 8.36
CA MET A 233 -0.73 -1.24 9.51
C MET A 233 0.55 -1.98 9.94
N LYS A 234 1.32 -2.52 8.97
CA LYS A 234 2.61 -3.15 9.26
C LYS A 234 3.64 -2.16 9.81
N VAL A 235 3.64 -0.92 9.28
CA VAL A 235 4.50 0.15 9.79
C VAL A 235 4.14 0.49 11.23
N LEU A 236 2.85 0.71 11.52
CA LEU A 236 2.37 0.99 12.88
C LEU A 236 2.76 -0.12 13.86
N ALA A 237 2.48 -1.38 13.49
CA ALA A 237 2.83 -2.52 14.32
C ALA A 237 4.34 -2.60 14.63
N GLN A 238 5.21 -2.42 13.63
CA GLN A 238 6.66 -2.46 13.82
C GLN A 238 7.22 -1.26 14.62
N ARG A 239 6.52 -0.15 14.65
CA ARG A 239 6.90 1.01 15.48
C ARG A 239 6.53 0.86 16.95
N LYS A 240 5.70 -0.12 17.28
CA LYS A 240 5.21 -0.41 18.63
C LYS A 240 6.07 -1.42 19.43
N ASN A 241 7.16 -1.86 18.90
CA ASN A 241 8.06 -2.87 19.53
C ASN A 241 8.37 -2.59 21.00
#